data_deda0500ab4d1267c47ba4063ba78410
#
_entry.id   deda0500ab4d1267c47ba4063ba78410
#
_cell.length_a   1.000
_cell.length_b   1.000
_cell.length_c   1.000
_cell.angle_alpha   90.00
_cell.angle_beta   90.00
_cell.angle_gamma   90.00
#
_symmetry.space_group_name_H-M   'P 1'
#
loop_
_entity.id
_entity.type
_entity.pdbx_description
1 polymer ?
#
loop_
_entity_poly.entity_id
_entity_poly.type
_entity_poly.pdbx_seq_one_letter_code
_entity_poly.pdbx_strand_id
1 'polypeptide(L)'
;HNIGVPENTRLRAINGVTEADLGLFNNPEVNKKSDAIAHQGKFKVPTLRNVAITPPYMHNGVFNQLETVITFYEHAKLRALNLTDNTLNPETGLTWAEPEVNLNIEHDTLGKNDKNLTPENIEALVCFFMSLTDARYEHLLDSNKVTACGL
;
A
#
# COMPACT_ATOMS: atom_id res chain seq x y z
N HIS A 1 5.09 -10.31 0.39
CA HIS A 1 5.72 -9.35 -0.52
C HIS A 1 6.24 -8.12 0.22
N ASN A 2 7.35 -7.55 -0.22
CA ASN A 2 7.80 -6.23 0.17
C ASN A 2 7.68 -5.28 -1.04
N ILE A 3 6.86 -4.27 -0.91
CA ILE A 3 6.65 -3.25 -1.96
C ILE A 3 7.27 -1.89 -1.60
N GLY A 4 8.03 -1.84 -0.49
CA GLY A 4 8.73 -0.65 -0.04
C GLY A 4 7.83 0.40 0.60
N VAL A 5 6.87 -0.02 1.42
CA VAL A 5 5.98 0.89 2.17
C VAL A 5 6.80 1.75 3.12
N PRO A 6 6.56 3.07 3.18
CA PRO A 6 7.26 3.96 4.11
C PRO A 6 6.82 3.74 5.55
N GLU A 7 7.65 4.20 6.47
CA GLU A 7 7.36 4.19 7.91
C GLU A 7 6.13 5.04 8.23
N ASN A 8 5.30 4.57 9.18
CA ASN A 8 4.27 5.40 9.80
C ASN A 8 4.85 6.09 11.06
N THR A 9 5.50 7.21 10.86
CA THR A 9 6.16 7.99 11.93
C THR A 9 5.18 8.44 13.00
N ARG A 10 3.92 8.75 12.62
CA ARG A 10 2.87 9.15 13.57
C ARG A 10 2.49 8.00 14.50
N LEU A 11 2.27 6.82 13.95
CA LEU A 11 1.91 5.64 14.74
C LEU A 11 3.06 5.26 15.69
N ARG A 12 4.30 5.32 15.21
CA ARG A 12 5.48 5.05 16.02
C ARG A 12 5.64 6.02 17.18
N ALA A 13 5.43 7.32 16.93
CA ALA A 13 5.46 8.33 17.97
C ALA A 13 4.42 8.07 19.08
N ILE A 14 3.23 7.58 18.72
CA ILE A 14 2.17 7.24 19.68
C ILE A 14 2.53 5.98 20.47
N ASN A 15 3.08 4.96 19.82
CA ASN A 15 3.34 3.64 20.42
C ASN A 15 4.72 3.54 21.09
N GLY A 16 5.59 4.56 20.92
CA GLY A 16 6.96 4.55 21.43
C GLY A 16 7.86 3.48 20.78
N VAL A 17 7.47 2.95 19.61
CA VAL A 17 8.25 1.94 18.88
C VAL A 17 9.25 2.63 17.97
N THR A 18 10.52 2.27 18.05
CA THR A 18 11.61 2.84 17.25
C THR A 18 12.15 1.89 16.19
N GLU A 19 11.97 0.58 16.38
CA GLU A 19 12.46 -0.45 15.47
C GLU A 19 11.55 -0.61 14.26
N ALA A 20 12.17 -0.90 13.10
CA ALA A 20 11.44 -1.20 11.87
C ALA A 20 10.61 -2.50 12.01
N ASP A 21 9.40 -2.51 11.44
CA ASP A 21 8.63 -3.75 11.34
C ASP A 21 9.20 -4.60 10.20
N LEU A 22 9.88 -5.67 10.57
CA LEU A 22 10.50 -6.59 9.61
C LEU A 22 9.52 -7.64 9.05
N GLY A 23 8.23 -7.52 9.38
CA GLY A 23 7.18 -8.37 8.82
C GLY A 23 7.38 -9.86 9.11
N LEU A 24 7.38 -10.68 8.08
CA LEU A 24 7.49 -12.13 8.21
C LEU A 24 8.77 -12.60 8.94
N PHE A 25 9.85 -11.81 8.87
CA PHE A 25 11.08 -12.10 9.62
C PHE A 25 10.87 -12.09 11.13
N ASN A 26 9.91 -11.32 11.65
CA ASN A 26 9.61 -11.27 13.09
C ASN A 26 8.89 -12.53 13.59
N ASN A 27 8.47 -13.42 12.69
CA ASN A 27 7.91 -14.71 13.08
C ASN A 27 9.03 -15.64 13.60
N PRO A 28 8.96 -16.15 14.86
CA PRO A 28 10.00 -16.99 15.45
C PRO A 28 10.33 -18.25 14.64
N GLU A 29 9.36 -18.82 13.95
CA GLU A 29 9.59 -20.02 13.13
C GLU A 29 10.28 -19.71 11.79
N VAL A 30 10.11 -18.50 11.27
CA VAL A 30 10.82 -18.04 10.07
C VAL A 30 12.23 -17.60 10.43
N ASN A 31 12.39 -16.88 11.53
CA ASN A 31 13.69 -16.35 11.98
C ASN A 31 14.74 -17.45 12.27
N LYS A 32 14.30 -18.65 12.62
CA LYS A 32 15.19 -19.81 12.83
C LYS A 32 15.72 -20.46 11.55
N LYS A 33 15.19 -20.09 10.38
CA LYS A 33 15.58 -20.69 9.10
C LYS A 33 16.85 -20.06 8.54
N SER A 34 17.58 -20.81 7.75
CA SER A 34 18.82 -20.33 7.11
C SER A 34 18.59 -19.20 6.09
N ASP A 35 17.39 -19.11 5.55
CA ASP A 35 16.95 -18.09 4.59
C ASP A 35 16.14 -16.94 5.22
N ALA A 36 16.12 -16.83 6.54
CA ALA A 36 15.32 -15.87 7.29
C ALA A 36 15.47 -14.42 6.78
N ILE A 37 16.69 -13.99 6.45
CA ILE A 37 16.98 -12.64 5.95
C ILE A 37 16.20 -12.32 4.66
N ALA A 38 15.96 -13.32 3.81
CA ALA A 38 15.17 -13.15 2.58
C ALA A 38 13.69 -12.83 2.84
N HIS A 39 13.24 -12.89 4.09
CA HIS A 39 11.86 -12.60 4.50
C HIS A 39 11.70 -11.25 5.21
N GLN A 40 12.78 -10.48 5.40
CA GLN A 40 12.69 -9.14 5.98
C GLN A 40 11.87 -8.20 5.09
N GLY A 41 10.95 -7.46 5.72
CA GLY A 41 10.06 -6.50 5.07
C GLY A 41 8.90 -7.13 4.28
N LYS A 42 8.74 -8.46 4.32
CA LYS A 42 7.66 -9.15 3.62
C LYS A 42 6.41 -9.26 4.48
N PHE A 43 5.27 -8.90 3.89
CA PHE A 43 3.95 -8.97 4.49
C PHE A 43 3.01 -9.82 3.64
N LYS A 44 1.95 -10.33 4.30
CA LYS A 44 0.88 -11.07 3.61
C LYS A 44 0.09 -10.12 2.71
N VAL A 45 -0.27 -10.59 1.52
CA VAL A 45 -1.25 -9.91 0.66
C VAL A 45 -2.65 -10.17 1.23
N PRO A 46 -3.41 -9.12 1.65
CA PRO A 46 -4.77 -9.27 2.15
C PRO A 46 -5.78 -9.48 1.01
N THR A 47 -7.02 -9.83 1.38
CA THR A 47 -8.15 -9.76 0.47
C THR A 47 -8.53 -8.31 0.17
N LEU A 48 -9.08 -8.05 -1.00
CA LEU A 48 -9.62 -6.74 -1.37
C LEU A 48 -11.11 -6.56 -1.01
N ARG A 49 -11.75 -7.60 -0.44
CA ARG A 49 -13.13 -7.49 0.04
C ARG A 49 -13.23 -6.41 1.12
N ASN A 50 -14.20 -5.53 0.99
CA ASN A 50 -14.45 -4.39 1.89
C ASN A 50 -13.30 -3.38 1.99
N VAL A 51 -12.33 -3.41 1.06
CA VAL A 51 -11.14 -2.55 1.14
C VAL A 51 -11.50 -1.07 1.15
N ALA A 52 -12.56 -0.66 0.44
CA ALA A 52 -12.96 0.75 0.35
C ALA A 52 -13.45 1.37 1.67
N ILE A 53 -13.79 0.55 2.65
CA ILE A 53 -14.34 0.98 3.95
C ILE A 53 -13.46 0.63 5.15
N THR A 54 -12.24 0.19 4.90
CA THR A 54 -11.34 -0.29 5.96
C THR A 54 -10.00 0.46 6.04
N PRO A 55 -10.00 1.83 5.97
CA PRO A 55 -8.80 2.58 6.29
C PRO A 55 -8.42 2.43 7.79
N PRO A 56 -7.16 2.65 8.18
CA PRO A 56 -6.02 3.02 7.32
C PRO A 56 -5.42 1.82 6.58
N TYR A 57 -4.68 2.09 5.51
CA TYR A 57 -4.14 1.10 4.60
C TYR A 57 -2.66 0.81 4.82
N MET A 58 -2.16 -0.27 4.20
CA MET A 58 -0.88 -0.91 4.35
C MET A 58 -0.76 -1.64 5.70
N HIS A 59 0.32 -2.41 5.89
CA HIS A 59 0.52 -3.18 7.13
C HIS A 59 0.67 -2.30 8.37
N ASN A 60 1.20 -1.09 8.20
CA ASN A 60 1.44 -0.12 9.27
C ASN A 60 0.43 1.04 9.30
N GLY A 61 -0.61 1.01 8.45
CA GLY A 61 -1.64 2.05 8.43
C GLY A 61 -1.14 3.43 8.00
N VAL A 62 -0.12 3.51 7.14
CA VAL A 62 0.50 4.79 6.75
C VAL A 62 -0.37 5.65 5.84
N PHE A 63 -1.30 5.06 5.07
CA PHE A 63 -2.19 5.78 4.17
C PHE A 63 -3.64 5.71 4.64
N ASN A 64 -4.38 6.81 4.48
CA ASN A 64 -5.79 6.88 4.86
C ASN A 64 -6.75 6.86 3.66
N GLN A 65 -6.24 7.08 2.45
CA GLN A 65 -7.04 7.15 1.24
C GLN A 65 -6.65 6.05 0.27
N LEU A 66 -7.67 5.47 -0.38
CA LEU A 66 -7.46 4.38 -1.34
C LEU A 66 -6.72 4.86 -2.60
N GLU A 67 -7.00 6.10 -3.01
CA GLU A 67 -6.30 6.79 -4.09
C GLU A 67 -4.80 6.88 -3.82
N THR A 68 -4.42 7.18 -2.58
CA THR A 68 -3.01 7.22 -2.15
C THR A 68 -2.36 5.85 -2.29
N VAL A 69 -3.06 4.79 -1.89
CA VAL A 69 -2.58 3.40 -2.06
C VAL A 69 -2.31 3.09 -3.53
N ILE A 70 -3.27 3.40 -4.41
CA ILE A 70 -3.14 3.10 -5.84
C ILE A 70 -1.98 3.91 -6.45
N THR A 71 -1.88 5.20 -6.14
CA THR A 71 -0.78 6.06 -6.59
C THR A 71 0.57 5.59 -6.06
N PHE A 72 0.61 5.06 -4.82
CA PHE A 72 1.82 4.46 -4.26
C PHE A 72 2.27 3.22 -5.04
N TYR A 73 1.37 2.39 -5.55
CA TYR A 73 1.76 1.28 -6.42
C TYR A 73 2.40 1.76 -7.73
N GLU A 74 1.95 2.89 -8.29
CA GLU A 74 2.62 3.51 -9.45
C GLU A 74 4.03 3.99 -9.09
N HIS A 75 4.19 4.70 -7.97
CA HIS A 75 5.50 5.09 -7.43
C HIS A 75 6.43 3.88 -7.26
N ALA A 76 5.95 2.82 -6.60
CA ALA A 76 6.74 1.61 -6.36
C ALA A 76 7.18 0.94 -7.68
N LYS A 77 6.31 0.94 -8.70
CA LYS A 77 6.63 0.46 -10.05
C LYS A 77 7.70 1.31 -10.73
N LEU A 78 7.55 2.63 -10.73
CA LEU A 78 8.51 3.54 -11.36
C LEU A 78 9.89 3.39 -10.72
N ARG A 79 9.94 3.28 -9.39
CA ARG A 79 11.17 3.00 -8.65
C ARG A 79 11.78 1.64 -9.04
N ALA A 80 10.97 0.60 -9.16
CA ALA A 80 11.43 -0.74 -9.55
C ALA A 80 12.04 -0.77 -10.96
N LEU A 81 11.53 0.08 -11.86
CA LEU A 81 12.01 0.21 -13.24
C LEU A 81 13.14 1.24 -13.40
N ASN A 82 13.59 1.88 -12.32
CA ASN A 82 14.54 3.00 -12.34
C ASN A 82 14.10 4.15 -13.29
N LEU A 83 12.81 4.38 -13.39
CA LEU A 83 12.23 5.46 -14.18
C LEU A 83 12.09 6.74 -13.36
N THR A 84 12.03 7.89 -14.06
CA THR A 84 11.75 9.16 -13.41
C THR A 84 10.35 9.11 -12.78
N ASP A 85 10.30 9.37 -11.48
CA ASP A 85 9.05 9.43 -10.73
C ASP A 85 8.74 10.88 -10.35
N ASN A 86 7.66 11.39 -10.93
CA ASN A 86 7.11 12.70 -10.61
C ASN A 86 5.81 12.60 -9.80
N THR A 87 5.46 11.39 -9.33
CA THR A 87 4.27 11.21 -8.52
C THR A 87 4.47 11.80 -7.12
N LEU A 88 3.42 12.41 -6.60
CA LEU A 88 3.38 12.91 -5.23
C LEU A 88 2.39 12.11 -4.41
N ASN A 89 2.65 12.03 -3.11
CA ASN A 89 1.69 11.46 -2.18
C ASN A 89 0.43 12.35 -2.13
N PRO A 90 -0.75 11.88 -2.55
CA PRO A 90 -1.97 12.69 -2.60
C PRO A 90 -2.42 13.24 -1.24
N GLU A 91 -2.10 12.56 -0.14
CA GLU A 91 -2.50 13.00 1.21
C GLU A 91 -1.62 14.14 1.75
N THR A 92 -0.39 14.25 1.28
CA THR A 92 0.56 15.24 1.81
C THR A 92 0.98 16.29 0.79
N GLY A 93 0.83 16.00 -0.50
CA GLY A 93 1.35 16.82 -1.60
C GLY A 93 2.87 16.81 -1.71
N LEU A 94 3.57 15.95 -0.97
CA LEU A 94 5.02 15.84 -0.95
C LEU A 94 5.51 14.62 -1.74
N THR A 95 6.80 14.57 -1.98
CA THR A 95 7.46 13.37 -2.50
C THR A 95 7.29 12.20 -1.54
N TRP A 96 7.35 10.99 -2.09
CA TRP A 96 7.24 9.77 -1.28
C TRP A 96 8.43 9.63 -0.33
N ALA A 97 8.14 9.20 0.90
CA ALA A 97 9.17 8.87 1.87
C ALA A 97 9.84 7.53 1.51
N GLU A 98 11.07 7.36 1.99
CA GLU A 98 11.84 6.14 1.78
C GLU A 98 11.15 4.90 2.40
N PRO A 99 11.38 3.71 1.83
CA PRO A 99 10.89 2.46 2.41
C PRO A 99 11.34 2.26 3.85
N GLU A 100 10.44 1.82 4.71
CA GLU A 100 10.79 1.41 6.07
C GLU A 100 11.82 0.27 6.08
N VAL A 101 11.64 -0.71 5.20
CA VAL A 101 12.60 -1.81 4.96
C VAL A 101 12.94 -1.84 3.47
N ASN A 102 14.13 -1.42 3.12
CA ASN A 102 14.60 -1.37 1.73
C ASN A 102 15.22 -2.68 1.21
N LEU A 103 15.37 -3.69 2.08
CA LEU A 103 15.82 -5.04 1.70
C LEU A 103 14.66 -5.85 1.10
N ASN A 104 14.98 -6.69 0.13
CA ASN A 104 14.04 -7.63 -0.48
C ASN A 104 12.80 -6.99 -1.13
N ILE A 105 12.89 -5.74 -1.60
CA ILE A 105 11.81 -5.13 -2.39
C ILE A 105 11.65 -5.92 -3.69
N GLU A 106 10.42 -6.26 -4.04
CA GLU A 106 10.10 -7.12 -5.18
C GLU A 106 10.04 -6.34 -6.49
N HIS A 107 11.19 -5.86 -6.95
CA HIS A 107 11.31 -5.08 -8.19
C HIS A 107 10.78 -5.82 -9.40
N ASP A 108 11.06 -7.13 -9.51
CA ASP A 108 10.60 -7.94 -10.66
C ASP A 108 9.08 -8.04 -10.75
N THR A 109 8.39 -8.12 -9.61
CA THR A 109 6.92 -8.17 -9.57
C THR A 109 6.30 -6.82 -9.87
N LEU A 110 6.84 -5.76 -9.27
CA LEU A 110 6.35 -4.39 -9.45
C LEU A 110 6.58 -3.88 -10.88
N GLY A 111 7.72 -4.20 -11.50
CA GLY A 111 8.08 -3.74 -12.84
C GLY A 111 7.41 -4.48 -14.01
N LYS A 112 6.63 -5.55 -13.76
CA LYS A 112 6.01 -6.34 -14.84
C LYS A 112 4.90 -5.62 -15.61
N ASN A 113 4.27 -4.61 -15.01
CA ASN A 113 3.19 -3.86 -15.66
C ASN A 113 3.77 -2.58 -16.27
N ASP A 114 3.78 -2.51 -17.61
CA ASP A 114 4.28 -1.37 -18.38
C ASP A 114 3.28 -0.22 -18.52
N LYS A 115 2.01 -0.43 -18.14
CA LYS A 115 0.98 0.60 -18.22
C LYS A 115 1.07 1.58 -17.05
N ASN A 116 1.12 2.86 -17.37
CA ASN A 116 1.05 3.91 -16.36
C ASN A 116 -0.39 4.10 -15.88
N LEU A 117 -0.55 4.37 -14.59
CA LEU A 117 -1.83 4.73 -14.00
C LEU A 117 -2.12 6.21 -14.28
N THR A 118 -3.13 6.48 -15.11
CA THR A 118 -3.66 7.83 -15.28
C THR A 118 -4.64 8.17 -14.16
N PRO A 119 -4.97 9.45 -13.92
CA PRO A 119 -5.99 9.83 -12.95
C PRO A 119 -7.32 9.10 -13.17
N GLU A 120 -7.74 8.93 -14.42
CA GLU A 120 -8.98 8.22 -14.78
C GLU A 120 -8.90 6.73 -14.42
N ASN A 121 -7.73 6.11 -14.59
CA ASN A 121 -7.51 4.71 -14.18
C ASN A 121 -7.53 4.55 -12.66
N ILE A 122 -7.00 5.53 -11.92
CA ILE A 122 -7.04 5.53 -10.45
C ILE A 122 -8.50 5.61 -9.98
N GLU A 123 -9.29 6.53 -10.53
CA GLU A 123 -10.71 6.68 -10.23
C GLU A 123 -11.50 5.40 -10.54
N ALA A 124 -11.28 4.80 -11.72
CA ALA A 124 -11.92 3.54 -12.10
C ALA A 124 -11.56 2.39 -11.14
N LEU A 125 -10.30 2.32 -10.66
CA LEU A 125 -9.89 1.33 -9.67
C LEU A 125 -10.54 1.57 -8.31
N VAL A 126 -10.69 2.82 -7.87
CA VAL A 126 -11.42 3.16 -6.66
C VAL A 126 -12.88 2.69 -6.76
N CYS A 127 -13.56 2.98 -7.87
CA CYS A 127 -14.92 2.52 -8.12
C CYS A 127 -15.03 0.99 -8.10
N PHE A 128 -14.07 0.31 -8.74
CA PHE A 128 -14.01 -1.15 -8.69
C PHE A 128 -13.84 -1.66 -7.25
N PHE A 129 -12.98 -1.07 -6.45
CA PHE A 129 -12.81 -1.49 -5.06
C PHE A 129 -14.03 -1.22 -4.19
N MET A 130 -14.78 -0.14 -4.47
CA MET A 130 -16.06 0.12 -3.81
C MET A 130 -17.09 -0.98 -4.13
N SER A 131 -17.13 -1.49 -5.36
CA SER A 131 -18.01 -2.60 -5.76
C SER A 131 -17.69 -3.93 -5.05
N LEU A 132 -16.52 -4.05 -4.41
CA LEU A 132 -16.14 -5.23 -3.60
C LEU A 132 -16.63 -5.15 -2.15
N THR A 133 -17.42 -4.12 -1.82
CA THR A 133 -18.00 -3.95 -0.49
C THR A 133 -19.20 -4.87 -0.32
N ASP A 134 -19.27 -5.58 0.80
CA ASP A 134 -20.40 -6.44 1.16
C ASP A 134 -21.65 -5.56 1.39
N ALA A 135 -22.79 -5.98 0.86
CA ALA A 135 -24.07 -5.24 0.93
C ALA A 135 -24.43 -4.76 2.35
N ARG A 136 -24.02 -5.52 3.38
CA ARG A 136 -24.23 -5.13 4.78
C ARG A 136 -23.49 -3.86 5.20
N TYR A 137 -22.44 -3.48 4.48
CA TYR A 137 -21.54 -2.39 4.83
C TYR A 137 -21.53 -1.26 3.80
N GLU A 138 -22.34 -1.32 2.74
CA GLU A 138 -22.45 -0.28 1.71
C GLU A 138 -22.78 1.10 2.29
N HIS A 139 -23.51 1.14 3.41
CA HIS A 139 -23.83 2.38 4.12
C HIS A 139 -22.61 3.11 4.70
N LEU A 140 -21.44 2.47 4.74
CA LEU A 140 -20.17 3.05 5.17
C LEU A 140 -19.38 3.67 4.01
N LEU A 141 -19.78 3.44 2.76
CA LEU A 141 -19.15 4.05 1.61
C LEU A 141 -19.41 5.56 1.58
N ASP A 142 -18.43 6.31 1.06
CA ASP A 142 -18.59 7.73 0.80
C ASP A 142 -19.67 7.96 -0.29
N SER A 143 -20.78 8.57 0.09
CA SER A 143 -21.94 8.78 -0.80
C SER A 143 -21.61 9.62 -2.04
N ASN A 144 -20.66 10.57 -1.93
CA ASN A 144 -20.25 11.37 -3.08
C ASN A 144 -19.48 10.51 -4.09
N LYS A 145 -18.59 9.63 -3.59
CA LYS A 145 -17.85 8.69 -4.45
C LYS A 145 -18.76 7.62 -5.04
N VAL A 146 -19.73 7.10 -4.29
CA VAL A 146 -20.76 6.17 -4.78
C VAL A 146 -21.48 6.78 -5.98
N THR A 147 -21.96 8.02 -5.84
CA THR A 147 -22.64 8.74 -6.93
C THR A 147 -21.72 8.95 -8.14
N ALA A 148 -20.45 9.35 -7.91
CA ALA A 148 -19.47 9.55 -8.99
C ALA A 148 -19.16 8.24 -9.74
N CYS A 149 -19.17 7.10 -9.03
CA CYS A 149 -18.93 5.78 -9.62
C CYS A 149 -20.17 5.17 -10.31
N GLY A 150 -21.35 5.77 -10.15
CA GLY A 150 -22.62 5.22 -10.69
C GLY A 150 -23.05 3.93 -9.99
N LEU A 151 -22.71 3.74 -8.72
CA LEU A 151 -23.06 2.58 -7.89
C LEU A 151 -24.34 2.83 -7.09
#